data_afff76a8693b2d34fb3110838c03caa6
#
_entry.id   afff76a8693b2d34fb3110838c03caa6
#
_cell.length_a   1.000
_cell.length_b   1.000
_cell.length_c   1.000
_cell.angle_alpha   90.00
_cell.angle_beta   90.00
_cell.angle_gamma   90.00
#
_symmetry.space_group_name_H-M   'P 1'
#
loop_
_entity.id
_entity.type
_entity.pdbx_description
1 polymer ?
#
loop_
_entity_poly.entity_id
_entity_poly.type
_entity_poly.pdbx_seq_one_letter_code
_entity_poly.pdbx_strand_id
1 'polypeptide(L)'
;IVSLDLADFIFPQKREFRLSHEWERSRTLSEGEGKEREGQKQENKSHCGSCTRCITICPTQAIIAPYQLDARRCISYLTIENHGPIPMEFRKAIGNRIYGCDDCQMICPWNKFAKPTQELGFESLRNLKAPKLLDLFKWTEAEFLKNTEGSPIRRIGYQSWMRNIAVALGNSTKTPEVLKILNQKLLDPNLSDMVKEHVGWALEA
;
A
#
# COMPACT_ATOMS: atom_id res chain seq x y z
N ILE A 1 5.68 -20.18 -4.78
CA ILE A 1 4.77 -19.13 -5.30
C ILE A 1 3.78 -18.89 -4.18
N VAL A 2 4.06 -17.93 -3.30
CA VAL A 2 3.08 -17.51 -2.29
C VAL A 2 2.10 -16.61 -3.03
N SER A 3 0.92 -17.17 -3.36
CA SER A 3 -0.24 -16.39 -3.76
C SER A 3 -0.70 -15.65 -2.51
N LEU A 4 -0.26 -14.41 -2.36
CA LEU A 4 -0.75 -13.56 -1.30
C LEU A 4 -2.19 -13.17 -1.64
N ASP A 5 -3.12 -13.54 -0.76
CA ASP A 5 -4.52 -13.19 -0.89
C ASP A 5 -4.65 -11.66 -0.73
N LEU A 6 -5.10 -10.96 -1.78
CA LEU A 6 -5.30 -9.51 -1.75
C LEU A 6 -6.33 -9.10 -0.68
N ALA A 7 -7.22 -10.01 -0.30
CA ALA A 7 -8.21 -9.77 0.74
C ALA A 7 -7.56 -9.64 2.12
N ASP A 8 -6.47 -10.37 2.38
CA ASP A 8 -5.72 -10.29 3.64
C ASP A 8 -4.89 -9.01 3.75
N PHE A 9 -4.64 -8.33 2.59
CA PHE A 9 -3.84 -7.10 2.53
C PHE A 9 -4.65 -5.81 2.64
N ILE A 10 -5.95 -5.85 2.39
CA ILE A 10 -6.74 -4.61 2.21
C ILE A 10 -7.27 -4.06 3.52
N PHE A 11 -7.44 -4.87 4.57
CA PHE A 11 -7.96 -4.39 5.84
C PHE A 11 -7.43 -5.18 7.05
N PRO A 12 -6.42 -4.70 7.76
CA PRO A 12 -6.29 -5.05 9.16
C PRO A 12 -7.49 -4.46 9.89
N GLN A 13 -8.21 -5.31 10.56
CA GLN A 13 -9.45 -5.14 11.30
C GLN A 13 -9.66 -3.76 11.93
N LYS A 14 -10.85 -3.19 11.72
CA LYS A 14 -11.35 -2.00 12.39
C LYS A 14 -11.02 -2.01 13.88
N ARG A 15 -10.12 -1.14 14.31
CA ARG A 15 -10.35 -0.44 15.56
C ARG A 15 -11.51 0.52 15.29
N GLU A 16 -12.57 0.44 16.09
CA GLU A 16 -13.60 1.47 16.13
C GLU A 16 -12.90 2.81 16.38
N PHE A 17 -12.70 3.57 15.34
CA PHE A 17 -12.44 4.99 15.44
C PHE A 17 -13.81 5.60 15.78
N ARG A 18 -14.15 5.66 17.07
CA ARG A 18 -15.14 6.62 17.52
C ARG A 18 -14.57 7.99 17.17
N LEU A 19 -15.05 8.52 16.06
CA LEU A 19 -15.01 9.96 15.84
C LEU A 19 -15.81 10.57 16.98
N SER A 20 -15.09 10.97 18.04
CA SER A 20 -15.70 11.80 19.07
C SER A 20 -16.11 13.10 18.38
N HIS A 21 -17.37 13.49 18.54
CA HIS A 21 -17.93 14.77 18.08
C HIS A 21 -17.26 16.02 18.72
N GLU A 22 -16.08 15.87 19.30
CA GLU A 22 -15.30 16.96 19.88
C GLU A 22 -14.45 17.75 18.88
N TRP A 23 -14.22 17.22 17.67
CA TRP A 23 -13.46 17.93 16.64
C TRP A 23 -14.19 19.17 16.09
N GLU A 24 -15.54 19.16 16.04
CA GLU A 24 -16.30 20.26 15.47
C GLU A 24 -16.47 21.47 16.43
N ARG A 25 -16.26 21.30 17.72
CA ARG A 25 -16.45 22.37 18.72
C ARG A 25 -15.25 23.26 18.94
N SER A 26 -14.08 22.97 18.37
CA SER A 26 -12.86 23.75 18.58
C SER A 26 -12.64 24.90 17.58
N ARG A 27 -13.59 25.19 16.70
CA ARG A 27 -13.48 26.25 15.68
C ARG A 27 -14.11 27.60 16.04
N THR A 28 -14.60 27.78 17.24
CA THR A 28 -14.98 29.12 17.72
C THR A 28 -13.85 29.66 18.60
N LEU A 29 -12.91 30.35 17.96
CA LEU A 29 -11.89 31.11 18.64
C LEU A 29 -12.48 32.35 19.23
N SER A 30 -12.53 32.42 20.55
CA SER A 30 -12.46 33.67 21.29
C SER A 30 -11.01 33.95 21.62
N GLU A 31 -10.51 35.08 21.18
CA GLU A 31 -9.22 35.63 21.62
C GLU A 31 -9.25 35.87 23.14
N GLY A 32 -8.30 35.30 23.86
CA GLY A 32 -8.21 35.40 25.30
C GLY A 32 -6.86 34.90 25.83
N GLU A 33 -6.02 35.86 26.11
CA GLU A 33 -4.88 35.90 27.06
C GLU A 33 -4.15 34.60 27.40
N GLY A 34 -2.88 34.53 26.98
CA GLY A 34 -1.93 33.51 27.33
C GLY A 34 -1.67 33.39 28.83
N LYS A 35 -2.02 32.24 29.39
CA LYS A 35 -1.40 31.71 30.60
C LYS A 35 -0.64 30.46 30.17
N GLU A 36 0.67 30.52 30.22
CA GLU A 36 1.55 29.35 30.11
C GLU A 36 1.16 28.36 31.20
N ARG A 37 0.52 27.28 30.77
CA ARG A 37 0.32 26.10 31.60
C ARG A 37 1.60 25.27 31.52
N GLU A 38 2.34 25.21 32.61
CA GLU A 38 3.41 24.21 32.79
C GLU A 38 2.84 22.82 32.45
N GLY A 39 3.25 22.31 31.30
CA GLY A 39 2.79 21.02 30.78
C GLY A 39 3.35 19.91 31.64
N GLN A 40 2.49 19.25 32.42
CA GLN A 40 2.80 17.92 32.92
C GLN A 40 3.14 17.05 31.71
N LYS A 41 4.42 16.67 31.56
CA LYS A 41 4.87 15.61 30.68
C LYS A 41 4.15 14.33 31.10
N GLN A 42 2.99 14.03 30.47
CA GLN A 42 2.48 12.69 30.49
C GLN A 42 3.54 11.81 29.82
N GLU A 43 4.24 11.01 30.60
CA GLU A 43 5.05 9.93 30.09
C GLU A 43 4.10 8.98 29.34
N ASN A 44 4.02 9.13 28.02
CA ASN A 44 3.35 8.17 27.17
C ASN A 44 4.08 6.84 27.33
N LYS A 45 3.55 5.97 28.18
CA LYS A 45 4.06 4.61 28.34
C LYS A 45 3.95 3.92 26.99
N SER A 46 5.06 3.89 26.26
CA SER A 46 5.17 3.20 24.98
C SER A 46 4.82 1.72 25.15
N HIS A 47 3.81 1.25 24.42
CA HIS A 47 3.45 -0.17 24.42
C HIS A 47 4.42 -1.05 23.64
N CYS A 48 5.28 -0.46 22.79
CA CYS A 48 6.26 -1.19 21.98
C CYS A 48 7.49 -1.64 22.80
N GLY A 49 7.85 -0.93 23.88
CA GLY A 49 9.06 -1.22 24.67
C GLY A 49 10.31 -1.27 23.79
N SER A 50 11.10 -2.32 23.94
CA SER A 50 12.32 -2.58 23.17
C SER A 50 12.09 -3.34 21.85
N CYS A 51 10.85 -3.57 21.43
CA CYS A 51 10.53 -4.34 20.23
C CYS A 51 10.86 -3.55 18.95
N THR A 52 11.64 -4.14 18.05
CA THR A 52 12.07 -3.56 16.76
C THR A 52 11.58 -4.35 15.54
N ARG A 53 10.67 -5.30 15.70
CA ARG A 53 10.27 -6.23 14.62
C ARG A 53 9.77 -5.52 13.36
N CYS A 54 8.97 -4.47 13.48
CA CYS A 54 8.47 -3.71 12.34
C CYS A 54 9.59 -2.93 11.61
N ILE A 55 10.63 -2.51 12.32
CA ILE A 55 11.82 -1.86 11.73
C ILE A 55 12.58 -2.87 10.90
N THR A 56 12.85 -4.04 11.48
CA THR A 56 13.68 -5.09 10.85
C THR A 56 13.01 -5.70 9.62
N ILE A 57 11.69 -5.90 9.64
CA ILE A 57 10.96 -6.55 8.53
C ILE A 57 10.73 -5.62 7.33
N CYS A 58 10.82 -4.31 7.50
CA CYS A 58 10.48 -3.35 6.45
C CYS A 58 11.43 -3.49 5.25
N PRO A 59 10.94 -3.91 4.06
CA PRO A 59 11.83 -4.21 2.94
C PRO A 59 12.57 -2.99 2.40
N THR A 60 11.99 -1.80 2.56
CA THR A 60 12.55 -0.52 2.10
C THR A 60 13.15 0.31 3.23
N GLN A 61 13.19 -0.25 4.45
CA GLN A 61 13.68 0.45 5.64
C GLN A 61 13.01 1.81 5.85
N ALA A 62 11.72 1.88 5.57
CA ALA A 62 10.94 3.11 5.73
C ALA A 62 10.76 3.51 7.20
N ILE A 63 10.75 2.55 8.13
CA ILE A 63 10.70 2.80 9.58
C ILE A 63 12.15 2.95 10.05
N ILE A 64 12.58 4.20 10.22
CA ILE A 64 13.98 4.55 10.49
C ILE A 64 14.36 4.45 11.97
N ALA A 65 13.38 4.59 12.86
CA ALA A 65 13.54 4.43 14.31
C ALA A 65 12.15 4.18 14.93
N PRO A 66 12.06 3.83 16.24
CA PRO A 66 10.79 3.73 16.93
C PRO A 66 9.98 5.01 16.74
N TYR A 67 8.73 4.87 16.27
CA TYR A 67 7.78 5.98 15.98
C TYR A 67 8.23 6.97 14.89
N GLN A 68 9.26 6.65 14.12
CA GLN A 68 9.74 7.49 13.02
C GLN A 68 9.65 6.76 11.68
N LEU A 69 8.89 7.35 10.75
CA LEU A 69 8.65 6.80 9.41
C LEU A 69 9.06 7.82 8.35
N ASP A 70 9.95 7.43 7.42
CA ASP A 70 10.09 8.13 6.15
C ASP A 70 9.07 7.57 5.15
N ALA A 71 7.95 8.26 5.02
CA ALA A 71 6.84 7.84 4.15
C ALA A 71 7.27 7.68 2.69
N ARG A 72 8.24 8.46 2.20
CA ARG A 72 8.74 8.41 0.81
C ARG A 72 9.35 7.06 0.45
N ARG A 73 9.78 6.30 1.45
CA ARG A 73 10.34 4.94 1.32
C ARG A 73 9.28 3.86 1.53
N CYS A 74 8.11 4.20 2.09
CA CYS A 74 7.08 3.23 2.42
C CYS A 74 6.42 2.67 1.16
N ILE A 75 6.36 1.34 1.05
CA ILE A 75 5.72 0.67 -0.11
C ILE A 75 4.26 1.06 -0.23
N SER A 76 3.52 1.21 0.87
CA SER A 76 2.14 1.70 0.82
C SER A 76 2.05 3.09 0.18
N TYR A 77 2.93 4.02 0.54
CA TYR A 77 2.99 5.31 -0.11
C TYR A 77 3.35 5.20 -1.60
N LEU A 78 4.40 4.43 -1.91
CA LEU A 78 4.89 4.28 -3.28
C LEU A 78 3.86 3.65 -4.23
N THR A 79 3.02 2.74 -3.72
CA THR A 79 2.05 2.01 -4.55
C THR A 79 0.66 2.64 -4.55
N ILE A 80 0.31 3.48 -3.57
CA ILE A 80 -1.03 4.05 -3.41
C ILE A 80 -1.04 5.56 -3.65
N GLU A 81 -0.16 6.32 -2.98
CA GLU A 81 -0.22 7.78 -2.97
C GLU A 81 0.74 8.43 -3.99
N ASN A 82 1.83 7.76 -4.33
CA ASN A 82 2.77 8.26 -5.34
C ASN A 82 2.21 8.01 -6.74
N HIS A 83 1.89 9.08 -7.48
CA HIS A 83 1.46 9.02 -8.87
C HIS A 83 2.63 9.13 -9.88
N GLY A 84 3.83 9.43 -9.41
CA GLY A 84 5.05 9.48 -10.22
C GLY A 84 5.74 8.12 -10.38
N PRO A 85 6.94 8.09 -10.97
CA PRO A 85 7.72 6.87 -11.08
C PRO A 85 8.13 6.34 -9.70
N ILE A 86 8.21 5.02 -9.59
CA ILE A 86 8.79 4.36 -8.41
C ILE A 86 10.31 4.41 -8.56
N PRO A 87 11.05 4.97 -7.58
CA PRO A 87 12.51 5.01 -7.63
C PRO A 87 13.12 3.62 -7.80
N MET A 88 14.15 3.51 -8.63
CA MET A 88 14.77 2.23 -9.00
C MET A 88 15.24 1.44 -7.77
N GLU A 89 15.77 2.14 -6.77
CA GLU A 89 16.28 1.55 -5.53
C GLU A 89 15.24 0.77 -4.74
N PHE A 90 13.94 1.09 -4.89
CA PHE A 90 12.86 0.39 -4.15
C PHE A 90 12.20 -0.73 -4.96
N ARG A 91 12.37 -0.77 -6.29
CA ARG A 91 11.61 -1.71 -7.15
C ARG A 91 11.83 -3.16 -6.77
N LYS A 92 13.06 -3.58 -6.48
CA LYS A 92 13.34 -4.94 -6.01
C LYS A 92 12.73 -5.23 -4.65
N ALA A 93 12.82 -4.28 -3.72
CA ALA A 93 12.30 -4.43 -2.36
C ALA A 93 10.75 -4.48 -2.30
N ILE A 94 10.07 -3.89 -3.28
CA ILE A 94 8.60 -3.97 -3.41
C ILE A 94 8.15 -5.42 -3.61
N GLY A 95 8.92 -6.23 -4.33
CA GLY A 95 8.55 -7.61 -4.62
C GLY A 95 7.28 -7.69 -5.47
N ASN A 96 6.30 -8.48 -5.03
CA ASN A 96 5.01 -8.67 -5.72
C ASN A 96 3.86 -7.79 -5.19
N ARG A 97 4.16 -6.77 -4.39
CA ARG A 97 3.16 -5.88 -3.79
C ARG A 97 2.70 -4.85 -4.83
N ILE A 98 1.42 -4.90 -5.20
CA ILE A 98 0.85 -4.00 -6.22
C ILE A 98 -0.05 -2.92 -5.63
N TYR A 99 -0.50 -3.09 -4.37
CA TYR A 99 -1.34 -2.14 -3.67
C TYR A 99 -1.13 -2.28 -2.16
N GLY A 100 -0.37 -1.37 -1.56
CA GLY A 100 -0.09 -1.37 -0.13
C GLY A 100 0.98 -2.37 0.31
N CYS A 101 1.28 -2.34 1.60
CA CYS A 101 2.19 -3.24 2.28
C CYS A 101 1.88 -3.22 3.78
N ASP A 102 1.61 -4.38 4.35
CA ASP A 102 1.25 -4.52 5.76
C ASP A 102 2.28 -5.32 6.58
N ASP A 103 3.49 -5.55 6.06
CA ASP A 103 4.52 -6.35 6.72
C ASP A 103 4.79 -5.89 8.16
N CYS A 104 4.87 -4.56 8.38
CA CYS A 104 5.10 -3.99 9.70
C CYS A 104 3.92 -4.21 10.67
N GLN A 105 2.69 -4.28 10.15
CA GLN A 105 1.50 -4.56 10.94
C GLN A 105 1.39 -6.06 11.22
N MET A 106 1.63 -6.90 10.20
CA MET A 106 1.54 -8.37 10.33
C MET A 106 2.53 -8.93 11.34
N ILE A 107 3.78 -8.42 11.35
CA ILE A 107 4.81 -8.89 12.29
C ILE A 107 4.61 -8.36 13.72
N CYS A 108 3.75 -7.36 13.92
CA CYS A 108 3.57 -6.72 15.20
C CYS A 108 2.98 -7.69 16.24
N PRO A 109 3.63 -7.90 17.41
CA PRO A 109 3.12 -8.79 18.44
C PRO A 109 1.73 -8.44 18.95
N TRP A 110 1.30 -7.18 18.81
CA TRP A 110 -0.03 -6.72 19.18
C TRP A 110 -1.14 -7.28 18.29
N ASN A 111 -0.79 -7.76 17.09
CA ASN A 111 -1.74 -8.38 16.17
C ASN A 111 -2.37 -9.67 16.72
N LYS A 112 -1.73 -10.32 17.71
CA LYS A 112 -2.29 -11.50 18.38
C LYS A 112 -3.64 -11.26 19.06
N PHE A 113 -3.97 -10.00 19.33
CA PHE A 113 -5.24 -9.60 19.93
C PHE A 113 -6.33 -9.26 18.89
N ALA A 114 -5.97 -9.22 17.59
CA ALA A 114 -6.93 -9.00 16.52
C ALA A 114 -7.92 -10.18 16.43
N LYS A 115 -9.18 -9.86 16.18
CA LYS A 115 -10.24 -10.85 15.99
C LYS A 115 -10.73 -10.78 14.53
N PRO A 116 -10.96 -11.91 13.87
CA PRO A 116 -11.58 -11.92 12.54
C PRO A 116 -12.91 -11.18 12.55
N THR A 117 -13.13 -10.34 11.53
CA THR A 117 -14.44 -9.70 11.37
C THR A 117 -15.43 -10.68 10.75
N GLN A 118 -16.71 -10.53 11.13
CA GLN A 118 -17.84 -11.24 10.51
C GLN A 118 -18.62 -10.32 9.56
N GLU A 119 -18.13 -9.10 9.35
CA GLU A 119 -18.77 -8.12 8.50
C GLU A 119 -18.58 -8.49 7.02
N LEU A 120 -19.67 -8.85 6.33
CA LEU A 120 -19.66 -9.30 4.93
C LEU A 120 -19.16 -8.22 3.96
N GLY A 121 -19.24 -6.94 4.33
CA GLY A 121 -18.71 -5.85 3.52
C GLY A 121 -17.19 -5.86 3.32
N PHE A 122 -16.46 -6.72 4.05
CA PHE A 122 -15.00 -6.93 3.89
C PHE A 122 -14.65 -8.12 2.99
N GLU A 123 -15.63 -8.82 2.47
CA GLU A 123 -15.34 -9.88 1.50
C GLU A 123 -14.80 -9.30 0.20
N SER A 124 -13.87 -10.05 -0.43
CA SER A 124 -13.28 -9.66 -1.70
C SER A 124 -14.33 -9.64 -2.80
N LEU A 125 -14.44 -8.51 -3.50
CA LEU A 125 -15.35 -8.33 -4.61
C LEU A 125 -14.69 -8.72 -5.95
N ARG A 126 -15.50 -9.24 -6.89
CA ARG A 126 -15.17 -9.31 -8.32
C ARG A 126 -13.86 -10.04 -8.65
N ASN A 127 -13.64 -11.20 -8.03
CA ASN A 127 -12.47 -12.06 -8.29
C ASN A 127 -11.11 -11.40 -7.99
N LEU A 128 -11.08 -10.40 -7.10
CA LEU A 128 -9.83 -9.81 -6.62
C LEU A 128 -9.18 -10.63 -5.49
N LYS A 129 -9.76 -11.79 -5.14
CA LYS A 129 -9.17 -12.73 -4.20
C LYS A 129 -8.05 -13.51 -4.89
N ALA A 130 -6.80 -13.23 -4.51
CA ALA A 130 -5.58 -13.87 -5.04
C ALA A 130 -5.50 -13.95 -6.59
N PRO A 131 -5.73 -12.86 -7.33
CA PRO A 131 -5.69 -12.89 -8.79
C PRO A 131 -4.26 -13.07 -9.29
N LYS A 132 -4.09 -13.67 -10.47
CA LYS A 132 -2.78 -13.74 -11.12
C LYS A 132 -2.37 -12.36 -11.64
N LEU A 133 -1.12 -11.96 -11.40
CA LEU A 133 -0.59 -10.69 -11.90
C LEU A 133 -0.73 -10.55 -13.42
N LEU A 134 -0.53 -11.62 -14.17
CA LEU A 134 -0.69 -11.64 -15.63
C LEU A 134 -2.10 -11.28 -16.06
N ASP A 135 -3.13 -11.77 -15.36
CA ASP A 135 -4.52 -11.49 -15.71
C ASP A 135 -4.87 -10.03 -15.38
N LEU A 136 -4.38 -9.51 -14.26
CA LEU A 136 -4.54 -8.09 -13.92
C LEU A 136 -3.82 -7.17 -14.91
N PHE A 137 -2.64 -7.58 -15.40
CA PHE A 137 -1.86 -6.79 -16.36
C PHE A 137 -2.47 -6.75 -17.77
N LYS A 138 -3.35 -7.69 -18.10
CA LYS A 138 -4.11 -7.69 -19.35
C LYS A 138 -5.23 -6.66 -19.37
N TRP A 139 -5.70 -6.21 -18.23
CA TRP A 139 -6.83 -5.29 -18.15
C TRP A 139 -6.60 -4.01 -18.95
N THR A 140 -7.67 -3.60 -19.64
CA THR A 140 -7.83 -2.27 -20.20
C THR A 140 -8.24 -1.28 -19.09
N GLU A 141 -8.17 0.01 -19.36
CA GLU A 141 -8.64 1.02 -18.40
C GLU A 141 -10.12 0.86 -18.07
N ALA A 142 -10.96 0.52 -19.05
CA ALA A 142 -12.38 0.28 -18.84
C ALA A 142 -12.62 -0.94 -17.91
N GLU A 143 -11.86 -2.02 -18.08
CA GLU A 143 -11.93 -3.19 -17.21
C GLU A 143 -11.42 -2.88 -15.80
N PHE A 144 -10.33 -2.10 -15.67
CA PHE A 144 -9.86 -1.62 -14.38
C PHE A 144 -10.95 -0.84 -13.65
N LEU A 145 -11.56 0.16 -14.31
CA LEU A 145 -12.63 0.96 -13.74
C LEU A 145 -13.85 0.13 -13.32
N LYS A 146 -14.24 -0.84 -14.17
CA LYS A 146 -15.35 -1.75 -13.87
C LYS A 146 -15.06 -2.67 -12.69
N ASN A 147 -13.88 -3.30 -12.69
CA ASN A 147 -13.52 -4.31 -11.68
C ASN A 147 -13.13 -3.70 -10.32
N THR A 148 -12.79 -2.42 -10.28
CA THR A 148 -12.44 -1.70 -9.04
C THR A 148 -13.54 -0.75 -8.56
N GLU A 149 -14.74 -0.80 -9.16
CA GLU A 149 -15.88 0.02 -8.73
C GLU A 149 -16.27 -0.30 -7.28
N GLY A 150 -16.41 0.74 -6.46
CA GLY A 150 -16.66 0.61 -5.02
C GLY A 150 -15.44 0.16 -4.18
N SER A 151 -14.28 -0.08 -4.82
CA SER A 151 -13.05 -0.45 -4.14
C SER A 151 -12.11 0.76 -3.98
N PRO A 152 -11.36 0.85 -2.85
CA PRO A 152 -10.33 1.87 -2.67
C PRO A 152 -9.19 1.77 -3.70
N ILE A 153 -9.00 0.62 -4.36
CA ILE A 153 -8.00 0.42 -5.41
C ILE A 153 -8.22 1.40 -6.57
N ARG A 154 -9.48 1.73 -6.89
CA ARG A 154 -9.84 2.62 -8.00
C ARG A 154 -9.16 3.99 -7.93
N ARG A 155 -8.88 4.50 -6.72
CA ARG A 155 -8.33 5.84 -6.50
C ARG A 155 -6.91 6.02 -7.02
N ILE A 156 -6.14 4.93 -7.17
CA ILE A 156 -4.75 5.05 -7.69
C ILE A 156 -4.70 5.33 -9.19
N GLY A 157 -5.78 5.06 -9.92
CA GLY A 157 -5.87 5.21 -11.36
C GLY A 157 -5.16 4.10 -12.15
N TYR A 158 -5.56 3.94 -13.41
CA TYR A 158 -5.10 2.87 -14.28
C TYR A 158 -3.57 2.89 -14.51
N GLN A 159 -2.98 4.06 -14.74
CA GLN A 159 -1.54 4.16 -14.99
C GLN A 159 -0.69 3.71 -13.80
N SER A 160 -1.05 4.15 -12.57
CA SER A 160 -0.34 3.69 -11.36
C SER A 160 -0.56 2.20 -11.10
N TRP A 161 -1.75 1.67 -11.40
CA TRP A 161 -2.04 0.25 -11.33
C TRP A 161 -1.12 -0.55 -12.25
N MET A 162 -1.03 -0.17 -13.53
CA MET A 162 -0.15 -0.83 -14.51
C MET A 162 1.32 -0.71 -14.14
N ARG A 163 1.77 0.46 -13.66
CA ARG A 163 3.13 0.68 -13.14
C ARG A 163 3.46 -0.29 -12.01
N ASN A 164 2.57 -0.45 -11.01
CA ASN A 164 2.79 -1.31 -9.86
C ASN A 164 2.88 -2.80 -10.29
N ILE A 165 2.00 -3.23 -11.20
CA ILE A 165 2.04 -4.60 -11.72
C ILE A 165 3.31 -4.84 -12.54
N ALA A 166 3.77 -3.87 -13.34
CA ALA A 166 5.02 -3.98 -14.07
C ALA A 166 6.20 -4.25 -13.12
N VAL A 167 6.29 -3.49 -12.00
CA VAL A 167 7.31 -3.74 -10.96
C VAL A 167 7.20 -5.14 -10.37
N ALA A 168 5.98 -5.58 -10.05
CA ALA A 168 5.75 -6.92 -9.50
C ALA A 168 6.14 -8.03 -10.47
N LEU A 169 5.83 -7.88 -11.76
CA LEU A 169 6.26 -8.82 -12.82
C LEU A 169 7.76 -8.80 -13.03
N GLY A 170 8.41 -7.63 -12.89
CA GLY A 170 9.87 -7.49 -12.90
C GLY A 170 10.55 -8.29 -11.79
N ASN A 171 9.90 -8.46 -10.66
CA ASN A 171 10.36 -9.26 -9.52
C ASN A 171 9.95 -10.76 -9.59
N SER A 172 9.17 -11.16 -10.59
CA SER A 172 8.72 -12.55 -10.77
C SER A 172 9.69 -13.36 -11.64
N THR A 173 9.48 -14.67 -11.71
CA THR A 173 10.18 -15.53 -12.66
C THR A 173 9.85 -15.14 -14.09
N LYS A 174 10.86 -14.94 -14.93
CA LYS A 174 10.75 -14.57 -16.35
C LYS A 174 10.30 -15.75 -17.20
N THR A 175 9.03 -16.14 -17.09
CA THR A 175 8.47 -17.14 -17.98
C THR A 175 8.25 -16.54 -19.37
N PRO A 176 8.19 -17.38 -20.44
CA PRO A 176 7.88 -16.90 -21.78
C PRO A 176 6.58 -16.09 -21.85
N GLU A 177 5.59 -16.42 -21.02
CA GLU A 177 4.32 -15.70 -20.94
C GLU A 177 4.48 -14.30 -20.34
N VAL A 178 5.30 -14.18 -19.26
CA VAL A 178 5.64 -12.88 -18.64
C VAL A 178 6.38 -11.99 -19.62
N LEU A 179 7.39 -12.52 -20.30
CA LEU A 179 8.16 -11.75 -21.30
C LEU A 179 7.26 -11.30 -22.46
N LYS A 180 6.40 -12.18 -22.95
CA LYS A 180 5.48 -11.86 -24.05
C LYS A 180 4.55 -10.70 -23.68
N ILE A 181 3.93 -10.72 -22.50
CA ILE A 181 2.98 -9.68 -22.11
C ILE A 181 3.68 -8.35 -21.80
N LEU A 182 4.88 -8.37 -21.20
CA LEU A 182 5.68 -7.16 -20.99
C LEU A 182 6.03 -6.50 -22.33
N ASN A 183 6.49 -7.27 -23.33
CA ASN A 183 6.78 -6.73 -24.65
C ASN A 183 5.53 -6.18 -25.36
N GLN A 184 4.38 -6.84 -25.22
CA GLN A 184 3.12 -6.31 -25.75
C GLN A 184 2.72 -4.99 -25.11
N LYS A 185 2.86 -4.88 -23.80
CA LYS A 185 2.52 -3.65 -23.05
C LYS A 185 3.49 -2.51 -23.30
N LEU A 186 4.75 -2.78 -23.63
CA LEU A 186 5.70 -1.75 -24.04
C LEU A 186 5.26 -1.01 -25.31
N LEU A 187 4.57 -1.72 -26.20
CA LEU A 187 4.06 -1.18 -27.49
C LEU A 187 2.63 -0.61 -27.36
N ASP A 188 1.97 -0.72 -26.21
CA ASP A 188 0.60 -0.23 -26.00
C ASP A 188 0.58 1.32 -26.04
N PRO A 189 -0.12 1.94 -27.01
CA PRO A 189 -0.18 3.40 -27.11
C PRO A 189 -0.96 4.06 -25.95
N ASN A 190 -1.80 3.32 -25.25
CA ASN A 190 -2.61 3.82 -24.13
C ASN A 190 -1.84 3.91 -22.82
N LEU A 191 -0.64 3.35 -22.74
CA LEU A 191 0.22 3.45 -21.57
C LEU A 191 1.12 4.68 -21.64
N SER A 192 1.21 5.38 -20.50
CA SER A 192 2.11 6.51 -20.35
C SER A 192 3.59 6.10 -20.42
N ASP A 193 4.47 7.07 -20.75
CA ASP A 193 5.92 6.85 -20.79
C ASP A 193 6.45 6.37 -19.43
N MET A 194 5.86 6.86 -18.33
CA MET A 194 6.19 6.37 -17.00
C MET A 194 5.94 4.86 -16.86
N VAL A 195 4.80 4.34 -17.33
CA VAL A 195 4.51 2.90 -17.25
C VAL A 195 5.44 2.12 -18.18
N LYS A 196 5.70 2.62 -19.39
CA LYS A 196 6.62 1.99 -20.34
C LYS A 196 8.04 1.89 -19.81
N GLU A 197 8.51 2.92 -19.09
CA GLU A 197 9.81 2.88 -18.40
C GLU A 197 9.86 1.75 -17.37
N HIS A 198 8.81 1.56 -16.56
CA HIS A 198 8.75 0.48 -15.59
C HIS A 198 8.63 -0.90 -16.24
N VAL A 199 7.95 -1.00 -17.39
CA VAL A 199 7.91 -2.22 -18.20
C VAL A 199 9.29 -2.54 -18.78
N GLY A 200 10.03 -1.54 -19.28
CA GLY A 200 11.41 -1.69 -19.72
C GLY A 200 12.30 -2.22 -18.59
N TRP A 201 12.24 -1.59 -17.42
CA TRP A 201 12.93 -2.11 -16.24
C TRP A 201 12.54 -3.55 -15.92
N ALA A 202 11.25 -3.88 -16.01
CA ALA A 202 10.76 -5.22 -15.71
C ALA A 202 11.31 -6.27 -16.67
N LEU A 203 11.64 -5.93 -17.90
CA LEU A 203 12.24 -6.85 -18.88
C LEU A 203 13.72 -7.12 -18.57
N GLU A 204 14.44 -6.14 -18.01
CA GLU A 204 15.88 -6.20 -17.71
C GLU A 204 16.17 -6.79 -16.32
N ALA A 205 15.25 -6.67 -15.38
CA ALA A 205 15.38 -7.09 -13.98
C ALA A 205 15.41 -8.60 -13.82
#